data_4bc7e22974b053a148a480687cb92b93
#
_entry.id   4bc7e22974b053a148a480687cb92b93
#
_cell.length_a   1.000
_cell.length_b   1.000
_cell.length_c   1.000
_cell.angle_alpha   90.00
_cell.angle_beta   90.00
_cell.angle_gamma   90.00
#
_symmetry.space_group_name_H-M   'P 1'
#
loop_
_entity.id
_entity.type
_entity.pdbx_description
1 polymer ?
#
loop_
_entity_poly.entity_id
_entity_poly.type
_entity_poly.pdbx_seq_one_letter_code
_entity_poly.pdbx_strand_id
1 'polypeptide(L)'
;MNANKDKKICMIMSPSPFLLDERVFMSLGILTVAATLEQKGYIVDMLDLSGIKNYEDVVENYISMNPEVLTYGITATTPQLPLAKNVNNIIKKAGKRVIAGGPHFTLINSAHKKEKKRGRLGRATRAMEKLKETFHTIVCGDGEYAIFKALEGERFVDADDRKSPLFLSNEDFTNTPFPARHLVDIDSYNFHIEGKKGLSLIGQLGCPFMCGFCSGRNS
;
A
#
# COMPACT_ATOMS: atom_id res chain seq x y z
N MET A 1 -6.25 -7.51 -30.52
CA MET A 1 -5.46 -7.34 -29.26
C MET A 1 -6.46 -6.94 -28.18
N ASN A 2 -6.64 -7.76 -27.13
CA ASN A 2 -7.68 -7.51 -26.11
C ASN A 2 -7.26 -6.36 -25.20
N ALA A 3 -7.88 -5.20 -25.38
CA ALA A 3 -7.67 -3.99 -24.55
C ALA A 3 -7.94 -4.19 -23.03
N ASN A 4 -8.45 -5.36 -22.64
CA ASN A 4 -8.77 -5.67 -21.25
C ASN A 4 -7.63 -6.38 -20.47
N LYS A 5 -6.60 -6.92 -21.16
CA LYS A 5 -5.49 -7.61 -20.49
C LYS A 5 -4.54 -6.64 -19.76
N ASP A 6 -4.39 -5.42 -20.27
CA ASP A 6 -3.47 -4.43 -19.73
C ASP A 6 -4.01 -3.70 -18.48
N LYS A 7 -5.27 -3.97 -18.11
CA LYS A 7 -5.96 -3.33 -17.00
C LYS A 7 -6.15 -4.23 -15.76
N LYS A 8 -5.60 -5.45 -15.75
CA LYS A 8 -5.67 -6.32 -14.57
C LYS A 8 -4.47 -6.09 -13.67
N ILE A 9 -4.73 -5.85 -12.39
CA ILE A 9 -3.72 -5.61 -11.36
C ILE A 9 -4.05 -6.43 -10.12
N CYS A 10 -3.03 -6.99 -9.48
CA CYS A 10 -3.18 -7.67 -8.20
C CYS A 10 -2.63 -6.79 -7.06
N MET A 11 -3.46 -6.50 -6.07
CA MET A 11 -3.08 -5.77 -4.86
C MET A 11 -2.79 -6.76 -3.73
N ILE A 12 -1.71 -6.56 -2.98
CA ILE A 12 -1.23 -7.51 -1.98
C ILE A 12 -1.12 -6.85 -0.61
N MET A 13 -1.81 -7.41 0.37
CA MET A 13 -1.59 -7.12 1.79
C MET A 13 -0.48 -8.04 2.31
N SER A 14 0.62 -7.45 2.77
CA SER A 14 1.77 -8.22 3.27
C SER A 14 1.48 -8.88 4.60
N PRO A 15 2.01 -10.08 4.88
CA PRO A 15 1.84 -10.75 6.17
C PRO A 15 2.49 -9.96 7.32
N SER A 16 1.99 -10.17 8.54
CA SER A 16 2.45 -9.50 9.78
C SER A 16 2.74 -10.49 10.91
N PRO A 17 3.69 -11.42 10.76
CA PRO A 17 3.87 -12.55 11.68
C PRO A 17 4.28 -12.16 13.10
N PHE A 18 4.55 -10.88 13.35
CA PHE A 18 4.81 -10.34 14.69
C PHE A 18 3.51 -10.06 15.47
N LEU A 19 2.36 -10.05 14.82
CA LEU A 19 1.05 -9.90 15.46
C LEU A 19 0.55 -11.28 15.94
N LEU A 20 -0.09 -11.30 17.11
CA LEU A 20 -0.76 -12.50 17.63
C LEU A 20 -1.95 -12.88 16.73
N ASP A 21 -2.68 -11.90 16.24
CA ASP A 21 -3.75 -12.06 15.26
C ASP A 21 -3.54 -11.02 14.16
N GLU A 22 -3.26 -11.48 12.95
CA GLU A 22 -3.07 -10.63 11.78
C GLU A 22 -4.39 -10.19 11.15
N ARG A 23 -5.49 -10.85 11.51
CA ARG A 23 -6.82 -10.65 10.94
C ARG A 23 -7.78 -9.90 11.88
N VAL A 24 -7.27 -8.99 12.71
CA VAL A 24 -8.13 -8.10 13.50
C VAL A 24 -8.68 -6.97 12.62
N PHE A 25 -7.81 -6.30 11.86
CA PHE A 25 -8.20 -5.16 11.03
C PHE A 25 -7.75 -5.35 9.59
N MET A 26 -8.67 -5.14 8.65
CA MET A 26 -8.32 -5.06 7.24
C MET A 26 -7.56 -3.76 6.93
N SER A 27 -6.65 -3.80 5.97
CA SER A 27 -5.90 -2.62 5.54
C SER A 27 -6.76 -1.73 4.64
N LEU A 28 -7.42 -0.72 5.21
CA LEU A 28 -8.34 0.15 4.48
C LEU A 28 -7.65 0.94 3.38
N GLY A 29 -6.41 1.40 3.59
CA GLY A 29 -5.69 2.20 2.59
C GLY A 29 -5.51 1.48 1.25
N ILE A 30 -5.05 0.22 1.26
CA ILE A 30 -4.91 -0.53 -0.01
C ILE A 30 -6.28 -0.86 -0.63
N LEU A 31 -7.32 -1.07 0.19
CA LEU A 31 -8.68 -1.30 -0.29
C LEU A 31 -9.28 -0.02 -0.91
N THR A 32 -8.93 1.17 -0.42
CA THR A 32 -9.34 2.44 -1.04
C THR A 32 -8.63 2.65 -2.38
N VAL A 33 -7.34 2.35 -2.46
CA VAL A 33 -6.59 2.37 -3.73
C VAL A 33 -7.20 1.37 -4.72
N ALA A 34 -7.56 0.17 -4.27
CA ALA A 34 -8.23 -0.83 -5.10
C ALA A 34 -9.58 -0.31 -5.65
N ALA A 35 -10.41 0.29 -4.78
CA ALA A 35 -11.68 0.89 -5.19
C ALA A 35 -11.49 2.02 -6.23
N THR A 36 -10.44 2.84 -6.05
CA THR A 36 -10.12 3.92 -7.00
C THR A 36 -9.66 3.35 -8.35
N LEU A 37 -8.91 2.26 -8.36
CA LEU A 37 -8.54 1.53 -9.58
C LEU A 37 -9.79 0.98 -10.30
N GLU A 38 -10.70 0.32 -9.56
CA GLU A 38 -11.96 -0.20 -10.12
C GLU A 38 -12.82 0.92 -10.72
N GLN A 39 -12.92 2.07 -10.04
CA GLN A 39 -13.63 3.25 -10.56
C GLN A 39 -13.06 3.76 -11.89
N LYS A 40 -11.78 3.55 -12.14
CA LYS A 40 -11.09 3.87 -13.41
C LYS A 40 -11.09 2.71 -14.41
N GLY A 41 -11.86 1.65 -14.15
CA GLY A 41 -12.06 0.53 -15.05
C GLY A 41 -10.93 -0.50 -15.06
N TYR A 42 -10.10 -0.56 -14.01
CA TYR A 42 -9.17 -1.66 -13.79
C TYR A 42 -9.91 -2.86 -13.19
N ILE A 43 -9.45 -4.05 -13.54
CA ILE A 43 -9.84 -5.29 -12.88
C ILE A 43 -8.84 -5.52 -11.75
N VAL A 44 -9.32 -5.54 -10.51
CA VAL A 44 -8.46 -5.64 -9.33
C VAL A 44 -8.67 -6.98 -8.64
N ASP A 45 -7.59 -7.76 -8.51
CA ASP A 45 -7.55 -8.90 -7.61
C ASP A 45 -6.87 -8.49 -6.30
N MET A 46 -7.27 -9.12 -5.19
CA MET A 46 -6.67 -8.88 -3.88
C MET A 46 -6.10 -10.19 -3.31
N LEU A 47 -4.80 -10.18 -3.01
CA LEU A 47 -4.16 -11.21 -2.20
C LEU A 47 -3.98 -10.68 -0.78
N ASP A 48 -4.84 -11.11 0.12
CA ASP A 48 -4.68 -10.85 1.54
C ASP A 48 -3.86 -11.98 2.17
N LEU A 49 -2.57 -11.71 2.39
CA LEU A 49 -1.63 -12.68 2.95
C LEU A 49 -1.58 -12.64 4.48
N SER A 50 -2.44 -11.85 5.13
CA SER A 50 -2.51 -11.74 6.60
C SER A 50 -2.83 -13.11 7.21
N GLY A 51 -1.99 -13.58 8.13
CA GLY A 51 -2.15 -14.87 8.82
C GLY A 51 -1.83 -16.12 7.98
N ILE A 52 -1.38 -15.95 6.74
CA ILE A 52 -1.02 -17.06 5.86
C ILE A 52 0.45 -17.42 6.02
N LYS A 53 0.72 -18.60 6.59
CA LYS A 53 2.09 -19.05 6.87
C LYS A 53 2.87 -19.40 5.60
N ASN A 54 2.22 -20.08 4.65
CA ASN A 54 2.78 -20.46 3.35
C ASN A 54 2.49 -19.41 2.25
N TYR A 55 2.61 -18.14 2.62
CA TYR A 55 2.29 -17.01 1.70
C TYR A 55 3.12 -17.03 0.42
N GLU A 56 4.33 -17.59 0.44
CA GLU A 56 5.20 -17.70 -0.73
C GLU A 56 4.56 -18.60 -1.79
N ASP A 57 4.08 -19.78 -1.39
CA ASP A 57 3.38 -20.71 -2.27
C ASP A 57 2.10 -20.08 -2.84
N VAL A 58 1.37 -19.31 -2.00
CA VAL A 58 0.14 -18.63 -2.43
C VAL A 58 0.45 -17.61 -3.52
N VAL A 59 1.51 -16.84 -3.38
CA VAL A 59 1.94 -15.86 -4.39
C VAL A 59 2.40 -16.54 -5.67
N GLU A 60 3.23 -17.59 -5.59
CA GLU A 60 3.73 -18.35 -6.73
C GLU A 60 2.57 -19.01 -7.50
N ASN A 61 1.63 -19.65 -6.80
CA ASN A 61 0.44 -20.25 -7.39
C ASN A 61 -0.43 -19.20 -8.07
N TYR A 62 -0.67 -18.04 -7.43
CA TYR A 62 -1.44 -16.96 -8.03
C TYR A 62 -0.81 -16.47 -9.34
N ILE A 63 0.51 -16.24 -9.35
CA ILE A 63 1.24 -15.80 -10.55
C ILE A 63 1.12 -16.83 -11.67
N SER A 64 1.25 -18.11 -11.34
CA SER A 64 1.12 -19.22 -12.31
C SER A 64 -0.27 -19.33 -12.93
N MET A 65 -1.31 -19.13 -12.11
CA MET A 65 -2.71 -19.22 -12.53
C MET A 65 -3.20 -17.96 -13.27
N ASN A 66 -2.52 -16.81 -13.10
CA ASN A 66 -2.88 -15.51 -13.68
C ASN A 66 -1.72 -14.90 -14.47
N PRO A 67 -1.26 -15.55 -15.56
CA PRO A 67 -0.10 -15.08 -16.32
C PRO A 67 -0.32 -13.72 -16.99
N GLU A 68 -1.57 -13.31 -17.19
CA GLU A 68 -1.97 -12.02 -17.74
C GLU A 68 -1.73 -10.84 -16.78
N VAL A 69 -1.63 -11.10 -15.45
CA VAL A 69 -1.34 -10.05 -14.47
C VAL A 69 0.12 -9.68 -14.56
N LEU A 70 0.40 -8.46 -15.00
CA LEU A 70 1.76 -7.95 -15.20
C LEU A 70 2.22 -7.02 -14.08
N THR A 71 1.28 -6.44 -13.32
CA THR A 71 1.56 -5.45 -12.28
C THR A 71 0.93 -5.85 -10.95
N TYR A 72 1.71 -5.72 -9.90
CA TYR A 72 1.35 -6.05 -8.52
C TYR A 72 1.57 -4.83 -7.63
N GLY A 73 0.58 -4.45 -6.83
CA GLY A 73 0.69 -3.43 -5.80
C GLY A 73 0.93 -4.07 -4.44
N ILE A 74 1.94 -3.65 -3.69
CA ILE A 74 2.24 -4.19 -2.36
C ILE A 74 2.15 -3.07 -1.33
N THR A 75 1.40 -3.27 -0.24
CA THR A 75 1.45 -2.39 0.93
C THR A 75 2.24 -3.01 2.06
N ALA A 76 3.01 -2.18 2.79
CA ALA A 76 3.73 -2.63 3.98
C ALA A 76 3.86 -1.55 5.05
N THR A 77 3.67 -1.97 6.29
CA THR A 77 4.15 -1.28 7.49
C THR A 77 5.62 -1.63 7.75
N THR A 78 6.27 -0.96 8.70
CA THR A 78 7.68 -1.22 8.99
C THR A 78 7.97 -2.67 9.39
N PRO A 79 7.19 -3.31 10.26
CA PRO A 79 7.40 -4.72 10.59
C PRO A 79 7.10 -5.70 9.45
N GLN A 80 6.23 -5.35 8.51
CA GLN A 80 5.91 -6.18 7.35
C GLN A 80 6.98 -6.14 6.24
N LEU A 81 7.87 -5.14 6.27
CA LEU A 81 8.84 -4.92 5.19
C LEU A 81 9.69 -6.15 4.82
N PRO A 82 10.20 -6.97 5.76
CA PRO A 82 10.99 -8.14 5.39
C PRO A 82 10.20 -9.11 4.50
N LEU A 83 8.93 -9.38 4.84
CA LEU A 83 8.07 -10.28 4.09
C LEU A 83 7.58 -9.64 2.77
N ALA A 84 7.30 -8.34 2.78
CA ALA A 84 7.01 -7.61 1.54
C ALA A 84 8.18 -7.69 0.54
N LYS A 85 9.42 -7.70 1.02
CA LYS A 85 10.61 -7.92 0.16
C LYS A 85 10.65 -9.34 -0.41
N ASN A 86 10.30 -10.35 0.38
CA ASN A 86 10.22 -11.73 -0.12
C ASN A 86 9.17 -11.84 -1.23
N VAL A 87 7.96 -11.32 -0.99
CA VAL A 87 6.89 -11.27 -2.00
C VAL A 87 7.35 -10.54 -3.26
N ASN A 88 7.98 -9.37 -3.10
CA ASN A 88 8.54 -8.63 -4.23
C ASN A 88 9.55 -9.45 -5.03
N ASN A 89 10.42 -10.22 -4.35
CA ASN A 89 11.43 -11.04 -5.02
C ASN A 89 10.80 -12.18 -5.83
N ILE A 90 9.74 -12.82 -5.32
CA ILE A 90 8.99 -13.86 -6.03
C ILE A 90 8.40 -13.25 -7.32
N ILE A 91 7.71 -12.12 -7.21
CA ILE A 91 7.08 -11.46 -8.35
C ILE A 91 8.12 -11.02 -9.39
N LYS A 92 9.25 -10.45 -8.94
CA LYS A 92 10.36 -10.05 -9.82
C LYS A 92 10.99 -11.25 -10.54
N LYS A 93 11.19 -12.39 -9.87
CA LYS A 93 11.69 -13.63 -10.50
C LYS A 93 10.77 -14.11 -11.61
N ALA A 94 9.47 -13.88 -11.48
CA ALA A 94 8.49 -14.19 -12.54
C ALA A 94 8.45 -13.13 -13.67
N GLY A 95 9.35 -12.14 -13.67
CA GLY A 95 9.40 -11.10 -14.68
C GLY A 95 8.27 -10.06 -14.60
N LYS A 96 7.59 -9.98 -13.46
CA LYS A 96 6.46 -9.08 -13.26
C LYS A 96 6.87 -7.80 -12.54
N ARG A 97 6.04 -6.76 -12.67
CA ARG A 97 6.29 -5.44 -12.10
C ARG A 97 5.66 -5.31 -10.71
N VAL A 98 6.39 -4.63 -9.80
CA VAL A 98 5.89 -4.32 -8.46
C VAL A 98 5.84 -2.81 -8.24
N ILE A 99 4.73 -2.33 -7.70
CA ILE A 99 4.52 -1.00 -7.15
C ILE A 99 4.38 -1.15 -5.63
N ALA A 100 5.33 -0.63 -4.87
CA ALA A 100 5.34 -0.73 -3.42
C ALA A 100 4.93 0.59 -2.78
N GLY A 101 4.08 0.53 -1.75
CA GLY A 101 3.60 1.70 -1.03
C GLY A 101 3.20 1.39 0.41
N GLY A 102 2.50 2.33 1.01
CA GLY A 102 1.99 2.20 2.37
C GLY A 102 2.86 2.89 3.43
N PRO A 103 2.52 2.70 4.72
CA PRO A 103 3.06 3.51 5.81
C PRO A 103 4.58 3.49 5.93
N HIS A 104 5.23 2.33 5.68
CA HIS A 104 6.70 2.27 5.79
C HIS A 104 7.39 3.20 4.78
N PHE A 105 6.97 3.18 3.54
CA PHE A 105 7.58 3.97 2.45
C PHE A 105 7.37 5.46 2.69
N THR A 106 6.17 5.84 3.11
CA THR A 106 5.80 7.22 3.45
C THR A 106 6.64 7.75 4.61
N LEU A 107 6.77 6.98 5.71
CA LEU A 107 7.56 7.38 6.88
C LEU A 107 9.05 7.55 6.55
N ILE A 108 9.63 6.63 5.77
CA ILE A 108 11.03 6.74 5.33
C ILE A 108 11.21 7.95 4.44
N ASN A 109 10.29 8.22 3.50
CA ASN A 109 10.36 9.41 2.63
C ASN A 109 10.28 10.71 3.43
N SER A 110 9.34 10.81 4.37
CA SER A 110 9.19 11.98 5.24
C SER A 110 10.46 12.24 6.08
N ALA A 111 11.06 11.18 6.65
CA ALA A 111 12.31 11.28 7.39
C ALA A 111 13.50 11.64 6.48
N HIS A 112 13.58 11.06 5.27
CA HIS A 112 14.58 11.40 4.26
C HIS A 112 14.52 12.88 3.86
N LYS A 113 13.32 13.42 3.59
CA LYS A 113 13.11 14.84 3.30
C LYS A 113 13.62 15.74 4.44
N LYS A 114 13.37 15.35 5.71
CA LYS A 114 13.87 16.07 6.90
C LYS A 114 15.40 16.03 7.00
N GLU A 115 16.04 14.88 6.74
CA GLU A 115 17.50 14.75 6.69
C GLU A 115 18.10 15.64 5.61
N LYS A 116 17.53 15.58 4.38
CA LYS A 116 17.96 16.39 3.23
C LYS A 116 17.86 17.89 3.53
N LYS A 117 16.75 18.34 4.13
CA LYS A 117 16.57 19.76 4.53
C LYS A 117 17.61 20.22 5.55
N ARG A 118 18.12 19.30 6.38
CA ARG A 118 19.18 19.58 7.37
C ARG A 118 20.59 19.40 6.83
N GLY A 119 20.76 19.12 5.54
CA GLY A 119 22.07 18.86 4.92
C GLY A 119 22.78 17.61 5.45
N ARG A 120 22.04 16.61 5.94
CA ARG A 120 22.60 15.39 6.54
C ARG A 120 22.20 14.16 5.77
N LEU A 121 23.16 13.25 5.57
CA LEU A 121 22.94 11.91 5.04
C LEU A 121 22.80 10.93 6.21
N GLY A 122 21.56 10.64 6.62
CA GLY A 122 21.28 9.84 7.80
C GLY A 122 20.75 8.43 7.49
N ARG A 123 20.10 7.83 8.47
CA ARG A 123 19.52 6.48 8.37
C ARG A 123 18.39 6.43 7.34
N ALA A 124 17.55 7.46 7.30
CA ALA A 124 16.39 7.48 6.40
C ALA A 124 16.84 7.62 4.94
N THR A 125 17.88 8.42 4.68
CA THR A 125 18.47 8.54 3.33
C THR A 125 18.98 7.19 2.83
N ARG A 126 19.80 6.49 3.65
CA ARG A 126 20.30 5.15 3.29
C ARG A 126 19.19 4.11 3.15
N ALA A 127 18.13 4.21 3.98
CA ALA A 127 16.98 3.33 3.87
C ALA A 127 16.21 3.57 2.56
N MET A 128 16.01 4.83 2.17
CA MET A 128 15.34 5.18 0.93
C MET A 128 16.12 4.67 -0.30
N GLU A 129 17.44 4.79 -0.31
CA GLU A 129 18.30 4.27 -1.37
C GLU A 129 18.11 2.74 -1.51
N LYS A 130 18.18 2.00 -0.39
CA LYS A 130 17.94 0.55 -0.39
C LYS A 130 16.53 0.16 -0.86
N LEU A 131 15.51 0.96 -0.53
CA LEU A 131 14.16 0.72 -1.02
C LEU A 131 14.08 0.89 -2.54
N LYS A 132 14.72 1.95 -3.09
CA LYS A 132 14.78 2.21 -4.54
C LYS A 132 15.55 1.14 -5.32
N GLU A 133 16.53 0.49 -4.70
CA GLU A 133 17.24 -0.66 -5.29
C GLU A 133 16.37 -1.92 -5.26
N THR A 134 15.59 -2.10 -4.19
CA THR A 134 14.79 -3.30 -3.96
C THR A 134 13.52 -3.34 -4.82
N PHE A 135 12.75 -2.24 -4.81
CA PHE A 135 11.45 -2.17 -5.47
C PHE A 135 11.55 -1.41 -6.80
N HIS A 136 10.81 -1.89 -7.81
CA HIS A 136 10.81 -1.27 -9.13
C HIS A 136 10.18 0.14 -9.07
N THR A 137 9.06 0.27 -8.38
CA THR A 137 8.32 1.52 -8.23
C THR A 137 7.94 1.69 -6.76
N ILE A 138 8.09 2.91 -6.25
CA ILE A 138 7.72 3.28 -4.87
C ILE A 138 6.73 4.44 -4.91
N VAL A 139 5.66 4.29 -4.14
CA VAL A 139 4.66 5.33 -3.88
C VAL A 139 4.72 5.72 -2.41
N CYS A 140 4.86 7.01 -2.13
CA CYS A 140 4.87 7.60 -0.78
C CYS A 140 3.69 8.56 -0.65
N GLY A 141 3.03 8.58 0.50
CA GLY A 141 1.79 9.34 0.73
C GLY A 141 0.55 8.54 0.37
N ASP A 142 -0.53 9.25 0.08
CA ASP A 142 -1.80 8.66 -0.28
C ASP A 142 -1.74 8.03 -1.68
N GLY A 143 -2.24 6.81 -1.79
CA GLY A 143 -2.08 5.99 -2.99
C GLY A 143 -3.11 6.24 -4.09
N GLU A 144 -4.23 6.87 -3.76
CA GLU A 144 -5.44 6.96 -4.57
C GLU A 144 -5.19 7.61 -5.95
N TYR A 145 -4.40 8.68 -6.00
CA TYR A 145 -4.00 9.33 -7.25
C TYR A 145 -2.59 8.92 -7.70
N ALA A 146 -1.71 8.67 -6.72
CA ALA A 146 -0.32 8.34 -6.97
C ALA A 146 -0.15 7.01 -7.72
N ILE A 147 -1.08 6.07 -7.55
CA ILE A 147 -1.04 4.76 -8.22
C ILE A 147 -1.05 4.89 -9.74
N PHE A 148 -1.79 5.88 -10.30
CA PHE A 148 -1.86 6.08 -11.74
C PHE A 148 -0.53 6.56 -12.32
N LYS A 149 0.17 7.47 -11.65
CA LYS A 149 1.52 7.89 -12.04
C LYS A 149 2.51 6.74 -12.00
N ALA A 150 2.40 5.91 -10.98
CA ALA A 150 3.19 4.68 -10.91
C ALA A 150 2.87 3.73 -12.07
N LEU A 151 1.61 3.57 -12.46
CA LEU A 151 1.20 2.74 -13.60
C LEU A 151 1.68 3.32 -14.93
N GLU A 152 1.72 4.65 -15.10
CA GLU A 152 2.28 5.36 -16.25
C GLU A 152 3.80 5.18 -16.41
N GLY A 153 4.50 4.65 -15.41
CA GLY A 153 5.93 4.31 -15.50
C GLY A 153 6.83 5.10 -14.56
N GLU A 154 6.30 6.03 -13.78
CA GLU A 154 7.11 6.72 -12.78
C GLU A 154 7.64 5.73 -11.74
N ARG A 155 8.96 5.74 -11.50
CA ARG A 155 9.60 4.81 -10.55
C ARG A 155 9.53 5.27 -9.10
N PHE A 156 9.31 6.55 -8.87
CA PHE A 156 9.19 7.14 -7.56
C PHE A 156 8.13 8.24 -7.59
N VAL A 157 7.04 8.03 -6.86
CA VAL A 157 5.91 8.97 -6.78
C VAL A 157 5.78 9.45 -5.35
N ASP A 158 5.85 10.76 -5.16
CA ASP A 158 5.72 11.42 -3.85
C ASP A 158 4.40 12.18 -3.76
N ALA A 159 3.42 11.57 -3.13
CA ALA A 159 2.14 12.18 -2.80
C ALA A 159 2.09 12.74 -1.36
N ASP A 160 3.19 12.61 -0.58
CA ASP A 160 3.32 13.13 0.79
C ASP A 160 3.85 14.58 0.80
N ASP A 161 3.65 15.32 -0.27
CA ASP A 161 3.97 16.76 -0.36
C ASP A 161 2.68 17.53 -0.59
N ARG A 162 2.31 18.40 0.35
CA ARG A 162 1.11 19.26 0.25
C ARG A 162 1.08 20.17 -0.99
N LYS A 163 2.22 20.39 -1.62
CA LYS A 163 2.32 21.15 -2.88
C LYS A 163 2.14 20.26 -4.12
N SER A 164 2.15 18.95 -3.94
CA SER A 164 1.93 18.00 -5.04
C SER A 164 0.45 17.99 -5.45
N PRO A 165 0.14 17.97 -6.74
CA PRO A 165 -1.22 17.72 -7.22
C PRO A 165 -1.73 16.30 -6.89
N LEU A 166 -0.85 15.43 -6.39
CA LEU A 166 -1.18 14.07 -5.94
C LEU A 166 -1.49 14.00 -4.44
N PHE A 167 -1.32 15.11 -3.71
CA PHE A 167 -1.69 15.17 -2.30
C PHE A 167 -3.22 15.12 -2.17
N LEU A 168 -3.72 14.19 -1.36
CA LEU A 168 -5.16 14.02 -1.15
C LEU A 168 -5.71 15.17 -0.29
N SER A 169 -6.45 16.07 -0.89
CA SER A 169 -7.14 17.15 -0.17
C SER A 169 -8.36 16.62 0.58
N ASN A 170 -8.94 17.45 1.47
CA ASN A 170 -10.19 17.09 2.15
C ASN A 170 -11.36 16.89 1.17
N GLU A 171 -11.38 17.66 0.09
CA GLU A 171 -12.38 17.53 -0.98
C GLU A 171 -12.18 16.20 -1.73
N ASP A 172 -10.94 15.89 -2.09
CA ASP A 172 -10.59 14.61 -2.73
C ASP A 172 -10.98 13.44 -1.85
N PHE A 173 -10.65 13.50 -0.54
CA PHE A 173 -11.01 12.46 0.41
C PHE A 173 -12.53 12.23 0.47
N THR A 174 -13.33 13.30 0.44
CA THR A 174 -14.79 13.20 0.44
C THR A 174 -15.31 12.52 -0.83
N ASN A 175 -14.60 12.68 -1.94
CA ASN A 175 -14.96 12.12 -3.25
C ASN A 175 -14.31 10.75 -3.54
N THR A 176 -13.42 10.25 -2.67
CA THR A 176 -12.87 8.91 -2.84
C THR A 176 -13.92 7.84 -2.63
N PRO A 177 -13.88 6.73 -3.39
CA PRO A 177 -14.79 5.61 -3.19
C PRO A 177 -14.56 4.96 -1.81
N PHE A 178 -15.59 4.32 -1.28
CA PHE A 178 -15.42 3.47 -0.11
C PHE A 178 -14.43 2.34 -0.40
N PRO A 179 -13.66 1.89 0.62
CA PRO A 179 -12.73 0.76 0.45
C PRO A 179 -13.40 -0.46 -0.17
N ALA A 180 -12.75 -1.07 -1.15
CA ALA A 180 -13.23 -2.25 -1.90
C ALA A 180 -13.26 -3.52 -1.04
N ARG A 181 -14.10 -3.54 -0.01
CA ARG A 181 -14.20 -4.65 0.94
C ARG A 181 -14.70 -5.95 0.31
N HIS A 182 -15.40 -5.86 -0.83
CA HIS A 182 -15.84 -7.02 -1.61
C HIS A 182 -14.67 -7.85 -2.16
N LEU A 183 -13.45 -7.30 -2.18
CA LEU A 183 -12.25 -8.02 -2.63
C LEU A 183 -11.60 -8.87 -1.52
N VAL A 184 -12.11 -8.82 -0.30
CA VAL A 184 -11.60 -9.60 0.83
C VAL A 184 -12.74 -10.37 1.52
N ASP A 185 -12.39 -11.48 2.15
CA ASP A 185 -13.33 -12.20 3.02
C ASP A 185 -13.46 -11.45 4.36
N ILE A 186 -14.49 -10.59 4.45
CA ILE A 186 -14.79 -9.79 5.64
C ILE A 186 -15.01 -10.69 6.86
N ASP A 187 -15.58 -11.87 6.67
CA ASP A 187 -15.92 -12.77 7.76
C ASP A 187 -14.70 -13.42 8.41
N SER A 188 -13.57 -13.45 7.72
CA SER A 188 -12.31 -13.93 8.25
C SER A 188 -11.62 -12.95 9.23
N TYR A 189 -12.09 -11.69 9.33
CA TYR A 189 -11.53 -10.71 10.26
C TYR A 189 -12.22 -10.75 11.62
N ASN A 190 -11.42 -10.67 12.70
CA ASN A 190 -11.85 -10.94 14.08
C ASN A 190 -12.07 -9.67 14.91
N PHE A 191 -12.39 -8.55 14.29
CA PHE A 191 -12.68 -7.32 15.03
C PHE A 191 -14.09 -7.37 15.63
N HIS A 192 -14.18 -7.32 16.98
CA HIS A 192 -15.43 -7.34 17.71
C HIS A 192 -15.50 -6.19 18.71
N ILE A 193 -16.69 -5.63 18.87
CA ILE A 193 -17.04 -4.64 19.90
C ILE A 193 -18.20 -5.24 20.69
N GLU A 194 -18.00 -5.44 22.00
CA GLU A 194 -19.02 -6.03 22.91
C GLU A 194 -19.60 -7.37 22.38
N GLY A 195 -18.71 -8.21 21.82
CA GLY A 195 -19.08 -9.52 21.26
C GLY A 195 -19.78 -9.48 19.90
N LYS A 196 -20.03 -8.30 19.33
CA LYS A 196 -20.57 -8.13 17.98
C LYS A 196 -19.47 -7.81 17.01
N LYS A 197 -19.57 -8.35 15.78
CA LYS A 197 -18.62 -8.06 14.71
C LYS A 197 -18.65 -6.58 14.35
N GLY A 198 -17.48 -5.95 14.36
CA GLY A 198 -17.29 -4.54 14.02
C GLY A 198 -16.53 -4.37 12.71
N LEU A 199 -16.67 -3.21 12.08
CA LEU A 199 -15.87 -2.82 10.91
C LEU A 199 -15.20 -1.48 11.18
N SER A 200 -13.94 -1.36 10.73
CA SER A 200 -13.23 -0.10 10.80
C SER A 200 -13.67 0.85 9.67
N LEU A 201 -13.73 2.14 9.99
CA LEU A 201 -13.96 3.22 9.03
C LEU A 201 -12.87 4.27 9.19
N ILE A 202 -12.51 4.95 8.10
CA ILE A 202 -11.70 6.16 8.13
C ILE A 202 -12.67 7.33 7.95
N GLY A 203 -12.92 8.07 9.02
CA GLY A 203 -13.81 9.23 9.00
C GLY A 203 -13.09 10.54 8.72
N GLN A 204 -11.75 10.57 8.82
CA GLN A 204 -10.94 11.78 8.63
C GLN A 204 -9.50 11.41 8.31
N LEU A 205 -8.86 12.16 7.41
CA LEU A 205 -7.43 12.15 7.20
C LEU A 205 -6.79 13.40 7.83
N GLY A 206 -5.70 13.18 8.59
CA GLY A 206 -5.00 14.25 9.30
C GLY A 206 -5.75 14.76 10.53
N CYS A 207 -5.20 15.80 11.14
CA CYS A 207 -5.75 16.43 12.32
C CYS A 207 -5.37 17.92 12.36
N PRO A 208 -6.30 18.85 12.62
CA PRO A 208 -6.01 20.28 12.67
C PRO A 208 -5.29 20.71 13.94
N PHE A 209 -5.18 19.84 14.95
CA PHE A 209 -4.63 20.18 16.25
C PHE A 209 -3.11 19.99 16.32
N MET A 210 -2.47 20.79 17.16
CA MET A 210 -1.00 20.82 17.36
C MET A 210 -0.62 20.24 18.73
N CYS A 211 -1.17 19.10 19.13
CA CYS A 211 -0.91 18.49 20.44
C CYS A 211 0.57 18.15 20.63
N GLY A 212 1.15 18.56 21.76
CA GLY A 212 2.60 18.44 22.01
C GLY A 212 3.12 17.01 22.10
N PHE A 213 2.28 16.05 22.43
CA PHE A 213 2.61 14.62 22.53
C PHE A 213 2.32 13.83 21.25
N CYS A 214 1.68 14.42 20.26
CA CYS A 214 1.23 13.71 19.06
C CYS A 214 2.33 13.54 18.01
N SER A 215 2.55 12.32 17.54
CA SER A 215 3.49 12.03 16.45
C SER A 215 3.03 12.56 15.08
N GLY A 216 1.71 12.74 14.87
CA GLY A 216 1.12 13.31 13.66
C GLY A 216 1.31 14.83 13.50
N ARG A 217 1.91 15.50 14.47
CA ARG A 217 2.15 16.95 14.45
C ARG A 217 2.94 17.47 13.25
N ASN A 218 3.69 16.59 12.60
CA ASN A 218 4.59 16.93 11.49
C ASN A 218 4.20 16.25 10.17
N SER A 219 3.02 15.65 10.13
CA SER A 219 2.46 15.04 8.92
C SER A 219 1.53 16.01 8.19
#